data_1a08df1e87cdef60ba18c14642ce8f99
#
_entry.id   1a08df1e87cdef60ba18c14642ce8f99
#
_cell.length_a   1.000
_cell.length_b   1.000
_cell.length_c   1.000
_cell.angle_alpha   90.00
_cell.angle_beta   90.00
_cell.angle_gamma   90.00
#
_symmetry.space_group_name_H-M   'P 1'
#
loop_
_entity.id
_entity.type
_entity.pdbx_description
1 polymer ?
#
loop_
_entity_poly.entity_id
_entity_poly.type
_entity_poly.pdbx_seq_one_letter_code
_entity_poly.pdbx_strand_id
1 'polypeptide(L)'
;MNTFRVLVSKWAAIALACLVLSQAAQAEQQRIQQFTTAQGIPVWFVQADNIPMVDLAIDIDAGSRWDPQGLEGLSSLTTDIASRAVTEIGDRPALNEEALGKAMARLAIQRSESTTSDRVTLKFRFLSDPSVVAPASLLIAQQLARPAFETSTFERERDRSLAALKDQLTQPQSLATRALWHSIYRGHPYGRNPTIASLRGIQAQDLRGFYERFWLPSRMTVSMVGDLSLDQARSLLDQIFNPLVASVAQRENAASGSVDASPTVKASTRNRAEPRWPRALPAVPWTEGRRLNINHPASQAHIWLGLPLMARGEHADYFPMLVANHILGGGGFTSRLTHEVREKRGLSYSVFSAFQPQAQTGPFFIGLQTSRDNAEQALVIVRQTLMEFIENGPTREELEAAKKNLAGGFALRLDTNRKLLDNLSQMAFYKLSPDYLDNWTKSIQSVTSAQVRDVLHRRLRMDRLNTVVVAGGTQPEAADAGAATAETTPPAADNGTAQQ
;
A
#
# COMPACT_ATOMS: atom_id res chain seq x y z
N MET A 1 59.11 -18.89 29.39
CA MET A 1 58.32 -17.77 28.71
C MET A 1 57.62 -18.15 27.42
N ASN A 2 58.02 -19.21 26.71
CA ASN A 2 57.39 -19.60 25.42
C ASN A 2 56.08 -20.40 25.54
N THR A 3 55.89 -21.17 26.62
CA THR A 3 54.67 -21.98 26.82
C THR A 3 53.41 -21.13 27.12
N PHE A 4 53.55 -19.97 27.76
CA PHE A 4 52.44 -19.08 28.10
C PHE A 4 51.91 -18.33 26.87
N ARG A 5 52.77 -17.98 25.91
CA ARG A 5 52.36 -17.32 24.64
C ARG A 5 51.56 -18.25 23.73
N VAL A 6 51.90 -19.56 23.71
CA VAL A 6 51.19 -20.56 22.90
C VAL A 6 49.80 -20.86 23.47
N LEU A 7 49.66 -20.85 24.81
CA LEU A 7 48.29 -21.03 25.41
C LEU A 7 47.38 -19.85 25.14
N VAL A 8 47.87 -18.61 25.29
CA VAL A 8 47.05 -17.40 25.04
C VAL A 8 46.62 -17.31 23.59
N SER A 9 47.46 -17.70 22.62
CA SER A 9 47.10 -17.71 21.20
C SER A 9 46.02 -18.76 20.85
N LYS A 10 46.04 -19.92 21.52
CA LYS A 10 45.01 -20.95 21.34
C LYS A 10 43.64 -20.53 21.90
N TRP A 11 43.61 -19.87 23.05
CA TRP A 11 42.39 -19.36 23.65
C TRP A 11 41.79 -18.21 22.84
N ALA A 12 42.64 -17.31 22.30
CA ALA A 12 42.18 -16.24 21.40
C ALA A 12 41.61 -16.79 20.10
N ALA A 13 42.22 -17.85 19.53
CA ALA A 13 41.68 -18.49 18.33
C ALA A 13 40.34 -19.21 18.57
N ILE A 14 40.16 -19.84 19.74
CA ILE A 14 38.89 -20.49 20.13
C ILE A 14 37.82 -19.43 20.38
N ALA A 15 38.15 -18.33 21.06
CA ALA A 15 37.21 -17.23 21.28
C ALA A 15 36.76 -16.57 19.96
N LEU A 16 37.69 -16.38 19.02
CA LEU A 16 37.38 -15.86 17.67
C LEU A 16 36.52 -16.83 16.86
N ALA A 17 36.79 -18.13 16.92
CA ALA A 17 35.98 -19.16 16.27
C ALA A 17 34.58 -19.24 16.87
N CYS A 18 34.43 -19.13 18.19
CA CYS A 18 33.11 -19.06 18.85
C CYS A 18 32.34 -17.79 18.48
N LEU A 19 33.02 -16.65 18.30
CA LEU A 19 32.40 -15.40 17.86
C LEU A 19 31.92 -15.48 16.41
N VAL A 20 32.68 -16.10 15.53
CA VAL A 20 32.31 -16.32 14.12
C VAL A 20 31.17 -17.33 14.01
N LEU A 21 31.19 -18.39 14.83
CA LEU A 21 30.10 -19.38 14.87
C LEU A 21 28.81 -18.78 15.44
N SER A 22 28.88 -17.88 16.42
CA SER A 22 27.67 -17.18 16.92
C SER A 22 27.11 -16.17 15.93
N GLN A 23 27.96 -15.51 15.14
CA GLN A 23 27.49 -14.62 14.06
C GLN A 23 26.88 -15.40 12.87
N ALA A 24 27.43 -16.57 12.55
CA ALA A 24 26.84 -17.44 11.54
C ALA A 24 25.49 -18.02 11.98
N ALA A 25 25.34 -18.40 13.24
CA ALA A 25 24.07 -18.86 13.80
C ALA A 25 23.00 -17.74 13.85
N GLN A 26 23.40 -16.50 14.15
CA GLN A 26 22.49 -15.35 14.09
C GLN A 26 22.05 -14.98 12.65
N ALA A 27 22.93 -15.19 11.66
CA ALA A 27 22.57 -14.98 10.25
C ALA A 27 21.61 -16.06 9.74
N GLU A 28 21.63 -17.26 10.31
CA GLU A 28 20.70 -18.34 9.93
C GLU A 28 19.28 -18.12 10.49
N GLN A 29 19.16 -17.42 11.61
CA GLN A 29 17.88 -17.14 12.28
C GLN A 29 16.98 -16.15 11.55
N GLN A 30 17.50 -15.33 10.62
CA GLN A 30 16.71 -14.37 9.85
C GLN A 30 16.36 -14.83 8.42
N ARG A 31 16.61 -16.10 8.11
CA ARG A 31 16.35 -16.61 6.76
C ARG A 31 14.85 -16.70 6.50
N ILE A 32 14.41 -16.09 5.39
CA ILE A 32 13.03 -16.20 4.93
C ILE A 32 12.74 -17.64 4.52
N GLN A 33 11.79 -18.26 5.20
CA GLN A 33 11.30 -19.60 4.89
C GLN A 33 9.97 -19.46 4.15
N GLN A 34 9.86 -20.17 3.02
CA GLN A 34 8.63 -20.19 2.23
C GLN A 34 7.98 -21.56 2.30
N PHE A 35 6.67 -21.59 2.48
CA PHE A 35 5.87 -22.78 2.41
C PHE A 35 4.44 -22.45 1.98
N THR A 36 3.64 -23.48 1.74
CA THR A 36 2.22 -23.32 1.46
C THR A 36 1.44 -24.04 2.56
N THR A 37 0.38 -23.43 3.07
CA THR A 37 -0.53 -24.06 4.03
C THR A 37 -1.26 -25.24 3.38
N ALA A 38 -1.89 -26.11 4.17
CA ALA A 38 -2.74 -27.20 3.66
C ALA A 38 -3.89 -26.69 2.77
N GLN A 39 -4.29 -25.41 2.95
CA GLN A 39 -5.36 -24.73 2.19
C GLN A 39 -4.85 -24.07 0.90
N GLY A 40 -3.58 -24.24 0.54
CA GLY A 40 -2.97 -23.68 -0.68
C GLY A 40 -2.55 -22.22 -0.57
N ILE A 41 -2.47 -21.64 0.62
CA ILE A 41 -2.09 -20.24 0.82
C ILE A 41 -0.56 -20.12 0.92
N PRO A 42 0.10 -19.29 0.09
CA PRO A 42 1.54 -19.04 0.18
C PRO A 42 1.88 -18.31 1.49
N VAL A 43 2.96 -18.77 2.16
CA VAL A 43 3.44 -18.21 3.43
C VAL A 43 4.90 -17.83 3.32
N TRP A 44 5.23 -16.65 3.82
CA TRP A 44 6.58 -16.17 4.03
C TRP A 44 6.82 -16.00 5.53
N PHE A 45 7.75 -16.77 6.06
CA PHE A 45 7.99 -16.85 7.51
C PHE A 45 9.44 -16.52 7.86
N VAL A 46 9.62 -15.75 8.91
CA VAL A 46 10.92 -15.53 9.56
C VAL A 46 10.79 -15.86 11.04
N GLN A 47 11.56 -16.84 11.49
CA GLN A 47 11.70 -17.12 12.90
C GLN A 47 12.53 -16.02 13.58
N ALA A 48 12.01 -15.40 14.63
CA ALA A 48 12.64 -14.33 15.39
C ALA A 48 12.29 -14.47 16.88
N ASP A 49 13.22 -15.00 17.64
CA ASP A 49 13.07 -15.34 19.07
C ASP A 49 13.58 -14.26 20.03
N ASN A 50 14.04 -13.13 19.51
CA ASN A 50 14.55 -12.01 20.29
C ASN A 50 13.49 -11.32 21.16
N ILE A 51 12.21 -11.47 20.85
CA ILE A 51 11.07 -11.05 21.65
C ILE A 51 9.97 -12.10 21.58
N PRO A 52 9.26 -12.42 22.68
CA PRO A 52 8.23 -13.47 22.73
C PRO A 52 6.92 -13.00 22.09
N MET A 53 6.96 -12.71 20.79
CA MET A 53 5.84 -12.13 20.02
C MET A 53 5.69 -12.84 18.69
N VAL A 54 4.46 -12.86 18.19
CA VAL A 54 4.10 -13.24 16.82
C VAL A 54 3.50 -12.03 16.12
N ASP A 55 4.07 -11.67 14.99
CA ASP A 55 3.55 -10.70 14.04
C ASP A 55 3.06 -11.43 12.80
N LEU A 56 1.77 -11.30 12.49
CA LEU A 56 1.09 -11.94 11.37
C LEU A 56 0.48 -10.88 10.45
N ALA A 57 0.70 -10.97 9.15
CA ALA A 57 0.00 -10.20 8.13
C ALA A 57 -0.68 -11.15 7.15
N ILE A 58 -1.95 -10.91 6.88
CA ILE A 58 -2.76 -11.60 5.87
C ILE A 58 -3.11 -10.57 4.82
N ASP A 59 -2.51 -10.72 3.64
CA ASP A 59 -2.75 -9.86 2.48
C ASP A 59 -3.77 -10.54 1.56
N ILE A 60 -4.80 -9.81 1.19
CA ILE A 60 -5.89 -10.29 0.35
C ILE A 60 -5.95 -9.44 -0.91
N ASP A 61 -5.94 -10.05 -2.09
CA ASP A 61 -6.18 -9.36 -3.37
C ASP A 61 -7.65 -8.91 -3.46
N ALA A 62 -7.98 -7.91 -2.65
CA ALA A 62 -9.30 -7.34 -2.43
C ALA A 62 -9.26 -5.81 -2.28
N GLY A 63 -8.26 -5.15 -2.86
CA GLY A 63 -8.13 -3.70 -2.80
C GLY A 63 -9.22 -2.96 -3.55
N SER A 64 -9.25 -1.62 -3.42
CA SER A 64 -10.31 -0.77 -3.98
C SER A 64 -10.39 -0.81 -5.52
N ARG A 65 -9.38 -1.33 -6.22
CA ARG A 65 -9.44 -1.59 -7.66
C ARG A 65 -10.56 -2.58 -8.06
N TRP A 66 -11.02 -3.37 -7.11
CA TRP A 66 -12.10 -4.34 -7.30
C TRP A 66 -13.48 -3.78 -6.94
N ASP A 67 -13.57 -2.54 -6.45
CA ASP A 67 -14.86 -1.91 -6.20
C ASP A 67 -15.66 -1.81 -7.50
N PRO A 68 -16.93 -2.22 -7.52
CA PRO A 68 -17.81 -1.97 -8.65
C PRO A 68 -17.94 -0.46 -8.91
N GLN A 69 -18.10 -0.08 -10.17
CA GLN A 69 -18.33 1.32 -10.52
C GLN A 69 -19.62 1.84 -9.87
N GLY A 70 -19.52 2.98 -9.20
CA GLY A 70 -20.60 3.58 -8.42
C GLY A 70 -20.71 3.07 -6.98
N LEU A 71 -19.81 2.15 -6.57
CA LEU A 71 -19.68 1.65 -5.20
C LEU A 71 -18.25 1.81 -4.69
N GLU A 72 -17.54 2.83 -5.15
CA GLU A 72 -16.19 3.16 -4.69
C GLU A 72 -16.21 3.39 -3.17
N GLY A 73 -15.31 2.70 -2.46
CA GLY A 73 -15.25 2.63 -1.00
C GLY A 73 -15.79 1.31 -0.42
N LEU A 74 -16.35 0.41 -1.25
CA LEU A 74 -16.90 -0.86 -0.81
C LEU A 74 -15.85 -1.76 -0.16
N SER A 75 -14.67 -1.90 -0.75
CA SER A 75 -13.56 -2.68 -0.20
C SER A 75 -13.17 -2.19 1.20
N SER A 76 -13.03 -0.87 1.37
CA SER A 76 -12.66 -0.27 2.65
C SER A 76 -13.71 -0.48 3.73
N LEU A 77 -14.99 -0.22 3.42
CA LEU A 77 -16.10 -0.46 4.35
C LEU A 77 -16.25 -1.93 4.70
N THR A 78 -16.11 -2.84 3.72
CA THR A 78 -16.17 -4.28 3.97
C THR A 78 -15.07 -4.71 4.95
N THR A 79 -13.84 -4.23 4.75
CA THR A 79 -12.70 -4.54 5.61
C THR A 79 -12.91 -4.06 7.04
N ASP A 80 -13.35 -2.81 7.19
CA ASP A 80 -13.60 -2.21 8.49
C ASP A 80 -14.71 -2.97 9.25
N ILE A 81 -15.84 -3.24 8.59
CA ILE A 81 -16.99 -3.87 9.24
C ILE A 81 -16.77 -5.36 9.50
N ALA A 82 -16.11 -6.09 8.59
CA ALA A 82 -15.75 -7.50 8.80
C ALA A 82 -14.86 -7.71 10.03
N SER A 83 -14.18 -6.67 10.49
CA SER A 83 -13.32 -6.71 11.67
C SER A 83 -14.04 -6.42 13.00
N ARG A 84 -15.32 -5.99 12.98
CA ARG A 84 -16.03 -5.48 14.16
C ARG A 84 -16.76 -6.53 14.98
N ALA A 85 -17.42 -7.47 14.34
CA ALA A 85 -18.23 -8.48 15.00
C ALA A 85 -18.19 -9.81 14.25
N VAL A 86 -18.44 -10.91 14.94
CA VAL A 86 -18.39 -12.27 14.37
C VAL A 86 -19.64 -13.06 14.76
N THR A 87 -20.10 -13.93 13.87
CA THR A 87 -21.17 -14.91 14.17
C THR A 87 -20.57 -16.17 14.77
N GLU A 88 -21.43 -17.05 15.29
CA GLU A 88 -21.02 -18.34 15.86
C GLU A 88 -20.27 -19.24 14.87
N ILE A 89 -19.38 -20.08 15.39
CA ILE A 89 -18.69 -21.12 14.65
C ILE A 89 -18.42 -22.34 15.54
N GLY A 90 -19.02 -23.47 15.23
CA GLY A 90 -19.01 -24.64 16.12
C GLY A 90 -19.55 -24.26 17.50
N ASP A 91 -18.82 -24.61 18.56
CA ASP A 91 -19.19 -24.31 19.96
C ASP A 91 -18.84 -22.87 20.38
N ARG A 92 -18.29 -22.04 19.49
CA ARG A 92 -17.90 -20.68 19.82
C ARG A 92 -19.04 -19.71 19.53
N PRO A 93 -19.42 -18.90 20.51
CA PRO A 93 -20.57 -17.99 20.40
C PRO A 93 -20.25 -16.84 19.43
N ALA A 94 -21.29 -16.19 18.94
CA ALA A 94 -21.21 -14.90 18.29
C ALA A 94 -20.65 -13.85 19.27
N LEU A 95 -19.84 -12.93 18.73
CA LEU A 95 -19.29 -11.81 19.49
C LEU A 95 -19.62 -10.50 18.76
N ASN A 96 -20.33 -9.61 19.44
CA ASN A 96 -20.51 -8.24 18.96
C ASN A 96 -19.20 -7.45 19.10
N GLU A 97 -19.19 -6.20 18.63
CA GLU A 97 -17.99 -5.34 18.61
C GLU A 97 -17.32 -5.22 20.00
N GLU A 98 -18.11 -5.01 21.06
CA GLU A 98 -17.61 -4.88 22.43
C GLU A 98 -17.00 -6.20 22.94
N ALA A 99 -17.72 -7.30 22.75
CA ALA A 99 -17.28 -8.63 23.21
C ALA A 99 -16.03 -9.09 22.46
N LEU A 100 -15.96 -8.84 21.14
CA LEU A 100 -14.78 -9.13 20.34
C LEU A 100 -13.58 -8.29 20.79
N GLY A 101 -13.78 -6.99 21.01
CA GLY A 101 -12.75 -6.09 21.54
C GLY A 101 -12.24 -6.56 22.92
N LYS A 102 -13.11 -6.93 23.83
CA LYS A 102 -12.74 -7.49 25.15
C LYS A 102 -11.97 -8.82 25.02
N ALA A 103 -12.39 -9.70 24.12
CA ALA A 103 -11.72 -10.98 23.89
C ALA A 103 -10.28 -10.75 23.36
N MET A 104 -10.10 -9.84 22.40
CA MET A 104 -8.76 -9.46 21.88
C MET A 104 -7.91 -8.81 22.96
N ALA A 105 -8.46 -7.89 23.76
CA ALA A 105 -7.75 -7.23 24.84
C ALA A 105 -7.24 -8.20 25.91
N ARG A 106 -8.05 -9.21 26.28
CA ARG A 106 -7.64 -10.26 27.25
C ARG A 106 -6.44 -11.07 26.77
N LEU A 107 -6.29 -11.26 25.48
CA LEU A 107 -5.17 -11.98 24.84
C LEU A 107 -4.04 -11.03 24.40
N ALA A 108 -4.15 -9.73 24.74
CA ALA A 108 -3.23 -8.69 24.31
C ALA A 108 -3.02 -8.66 22.78
N ILE A 109 -4.02 -9.05 22.00
CA ILE A 109 -3.96 -9.02 20.54
C ILE A 109 -4.07 -7.57 20.06
N GLN A 110 -3.02 -7.08 19.41
CA GLN A 110 -3.05 -5.84 18.65
C GLN A 110 -3.47 -6.18 17.22
N ARG A 111 -4.53 -5.54 16.75
CA ARG A 111 -5.04 -5.69 15.39
C ARG A 111 -4.99 -4.36 14.65
N SER A 112 -4.68 -4.40 13.38
CA SER A 112 -4.87 -3.29 12.44
C SER A 112 -5.25 -3.83 11.07
N GLU A 113 -6.05 -3.06 10.35
CA GLU A 113 -6.47 -3.32 8.98
C GLU A 113 -6.14 -2.11 8.09
N SER A 114 -5.86 -2.36 6.83
CA SER A 114 -5.68 -1.32 5.82
C SER A 114 -6.16 -1.79 4.46
N THR A 115 -6.73 -0.85 3.71
CA THR A 115 -7.12 -1.06 2.32
C THR A 115 -6.34 -0.11 1.42
N THR A 116 -5.69 -0.67 0.40
CA THR A 116 -5.03 0.07 -0.68
C THR A 116 -5.76 -0.18 -2.00
N SER A 117 -5.26 0.41 -3.08
CA SER A 117 -5.79 0.07 -4.41
C SER A 117 -5.64 -1.41 -4.73
N ASP A 118 -4.54 -2.05 -4.31
CA ASP A 118 -4.22 -3.43 -4.68
C ASP A 118 -4.76 -4.47 -3.71
N ARG A 119 -4.71 -4.20 -2.41
CA ARG A 119 -4.96 -5.22 -1.39
C ARG A 119 -5.60 -4.69 -0.13
N VAL A 120 -6.23 -5.60 0.58
CA VAL A 120 -6.55 -5.49 2.00
C VAL A 120 -5.43 -6.20 2.76
N THR A 121 -4.95 -5.60 3.84
CA THR A 121 -3.99 -6.21 4.75
C THR A 121 -4.58 -6.23 6.15
N LEU A 122 -4.67 -7.42 6.73
CA LEU A 122 -5.04 -7.62 8.14
C LEU A 122 -3.78 -7.99 8.90
N LYS A 123 -3.44 -7.23 9.95
CA LYS A 123 -2.27 -7.49 10.79
C LYS A 123 -2.69 -7.80 12.21
N PHE A 124 -2.01 -8.78 12.79
CA PHE A 124 -2.18 -9.20 14.17
C PHE A 124 -0.82 -9.30 14.84
N ARG A 125 -0.74 -8.85 16.08
CA ARG A 125 0.41 -9.05 16.96
C ARG A 125 -0.09 -9.58 18.30
N PHE A 126 0.52 -10.66 18.78
CA PHE A 126 0.19 -11.30 20.06
C PHE A 126 1.42 -12.00 20.63
N LEU A 127 1.36 -12.42 21.90
CA LEU A 127 2.44 -13.16 22.56
C LEU A 127 2.61 -14.56 21.96
N SER A 128 3.85 -15.06 21.90
CA SER A 128 4.18 -16.43 21.47
C SER A 128 3.89 -17.49 22.53
N ASP A 129 3.42 -17.08 23.73
CA ASP A 129 3.04 -18.01 24.80
C ASP A 129 1.94 -18.96 24.33
N PRO A 130 2.09 -20.30 24.51
CA PRO A 130 1.09 -21.28 24.09
C PRO A 130 -0.32 -21.03 24.63
N SER A 131 -0.44 -20.46 25.84
CA SER A 131 -1.74 -20.08 26.45
C SER A 131 -2.43 -18.94 25.72
N VAL A 132 -1.70 -18.16 24.91
CA VAL A 132 -2.20 -17.05 24.09
C VAL A 132 -2.35 -17.46 22.62
N VAL A 133 -1.38 -18.18 22.06
CA VAL A 133 -1.33 -18.56 20.62
C VAL A 133 -2.59 -19.34 20.22
N ALA A 134 -2.96 -20.38 20.96
CA ALA A 134 -4.13 -21.20 20.61
C ALA A 134 -5.46 -20.43 20.68
N PRO A 135 -5.83 -19.69 21.73
CA PRO A 135 -7.05 -18.89 21.73
C PRO A 135 -7.00 -17.72 20.73
N ALA A 136 -5.82 -17.13 20.46
CA ALA A 136 -5.67 -16.08 19.45
C ALA A 136 -5.95 -16.62 18.05
N SER A 137 -5.39 -17.79 17.68
CA SER A 137 -5.65 -18.41 16.37
C SER A 137 -7.12 -18.64 16.12
N LEU A 138 -7.83 -19.14 17.13
CA LEU A 138 -9.27 -19.40 17.06
C LEU A 138 -10.09 -18.12 16.89
N LEU A 139 -9.71 -17.03 17.55
CA LEU A 139 -10.40 -15.75 17.44
C LEU A 139 -10.16 -15.11 16.07
N ILE A 140 -8.94 -15.16 15.55
CA ILE A 140 -8.58 -14.72 14.20
C ILE A 140 -9.32 -15.56 13.15
N ALA A 141 -9.37 -16.87 13.32
CA ALA A 141 -10.10 -17.79 12.43
C ALA A 141 -11.60 -17.46 12.36
N GLN A 142 -12.24 -17.19 13.50
CA GLN A 142 -13.65 -16.80 13.55
C GLN A 142 -13.88 -15.47 12.83
N GLN A 143 -12.98 -14.49 13.01
CA GLN A 143 -13.05 -13.20 12.33
C GLN A 143 -12.91 -13.33 10.81
N LEU A 144 -12.01 -14.19 10.33
CA LEU A 144 -11.83 -14.42 8.90
C LEU A 144 -13.00 -15.17 8.28
N ALA A 145 -13.54 -16.17 8.97
CA ALA A 145 -14.53 -17.10 8.42
C ALA A 145 -15.98 -16.64 8.60
N ARG A 146 -16.28 -15.88 9.65
CA ARG A 146 -17.65 -15.60 10.12
C ARG A 146 -17.86 -14.14 10.55
N PRO A 147 -17.49 -13.13 9.74
CA PRO A 147 -17.83 -11.73 10.05
C PRO A 147 -19.36 -11.54 10.08
N ALA A 148 -19.85 -10.75 11.03
CA ALA A 148 -21.29 -10.62 11.25
C ALA A 148 -22.00 -9.68 10.25
N PHE A 149 -21.36 -8.62 9.78
CA PHE A 149 -21.96 -7.58 8.92
C PHE A 149 -23.29 -7.04 9.48
N GLU A 150 -23.29 -6.63 10.76
CA GLU A 150 -24.47 -6.07 11.41
C GLU A 150 -24.92 -4.76 10.75
N THR A 151 -26.22 -4.63 10.48
CA THR A 151 -26.77 -3.45 9.79
C THR A 151 -26.51 -2.16 10.57
N SER A 152 -26.67 -2.16 11.89
CA SER A 152 -26.42 -0.98 12.72
C SER A 152 -24.96 -0.53 12.68
N THR A 153 -24.02 -1.48 12.71
CA THR A 153 -22.59 -1.22 12.56
C THR A 153 -22.28 -0.66 11.17
N PHE A 154 -22.86 -1.25 10.13
CA PHE A 154 -22.71 -0.74 8.77
C PHE A 154 -23.21 0.70 8.61
N GLU A 155 -24.41 1.01 9.08
CA GLU A 155 -24.98 2.34 8.98
C GLU A 155 -24.12 3.39 9.68
N ARG A 156 -23.67 3.09 10.89
CA ARG A 156 -22.78 3.95 11.68
C ARG A 156 -21.45 4.22 10.95
N GLU A 157 -20.78 3.18 10.46
CA GLU A 157 -19.47 3.33 9.82
C GLU A 157 -19.59 3.96 8.41
N ARG A 158 -20.67 3.72 7.68
CA ARG A 158 -20.98 4.44 6.45
C ARG A 158 -21.17 5.94 6.71
N ASP A 159 -21.95 6.31 7.71
CA ASP A 159 -22.18 7.70 8.06
C ASP A 159 -20.90 8.40 8.53
N ARG A 160 -20.05 7.70 9.29
CA ARG A 160 -18.72 8.15 9.66
C ARG A 160 -17.84 8.39 8.44
N SER A 161 -17.83 7.44 7.49
CA SER A 161 -17.09 7.56 6.23
C SER A 161 -17.59 8.72 5.37
N LEU A 162 -18.91 8.95 5.32
CA LEU A 162 -19.51 10.11 4.66
C LEU A 162 -19.09 11.44 5.29
N ALA A 163 -19.07 11.51 6.63
CA ALA A 163 -18.61 12.70 7.34
C ALA A 163 -17.12 12.98 7.08
N ALA A 164 -16.28 11.94 7.18
CA ALA A 164 -14.86 12.04 6.89
C ALA A 164 -14.59 12.47 5.43
N LEU A 165 -15.33 11.92 4.47
CA LEU A 165 -15.20 12.31 3.07
C LEU A 165 -15.61 13.77 2.84
N LYS A 166 -16.70 14.24 3.45
CA LYS A 166 -17.11 15.64 3.37
C LYS A 166 -16.01 16.58 3.89
N ASP A 167 -15.39 16.23 5.02
CA ASP A 167 -14.27 16.99 5.55
C ASP A 167 -13.06 16.98 4.60
N GLN A 168 -12.68 15.80 4.09
CA GLN A 168 -11.60 15.69 3.11
C GLN A 168 -11.82 16.53 1.84
N LEU A 169 -13.07 16.67 1.38
CA LEU A 169 -13.41 17.46 0.21
C LEU A 169 -13.30 18.98 0.45
N THR A 170 -13.16 19.43 1.69
CA THR A 170 -12.82 20.82 2.02
C THR A 170 -11.31 21.08 2.09
N GLN A 171 -10.48 20.03 2.09
CA GLN A 171 -9.03 20.13 2.25
C GLN A 171 -8.35 20.26 0.87
N PRO A 172 -7.61 21.36 0.59
CA PRO A 172 -7.02 21.59 -0.73
C PRO A 172 -6.03 20.51 -1.14
N GLN A 173 -5.27 19.94 -0.19
CA GLN A 173 -4.37 18.84 -0.45
C GLN A 173 -5.10 17.56 -0.90
N SER A 174 -6.22 17.24 -0.24
CA SER A 174 -7.05 16.09 -0.60
C SER A 174 -7.66 16.26 -1.98
N LEU A 175 -8.19 17.44 -2.29
CA LEU A 175 -8.70 17.77 -3.62
C LEU A 175 -7.62 17.59 -4.68
N ALA A 176 -6.42 18.14 -4.46
CA ALA A 176 -5.30 18.05 -5.40
C ALA A 176 -4.88 16.59 -5.64
N THR A 177 -4.76 15.77 -4.58
CA THR A 177 -4.37 14.35 -4.69
C THR A 177 -5.44 13.56 -5.44
N ARG A 178 -6.71 13.71 -5.08
CA ARG A 178 -7.84 13.01 -5.74
C ARG A 178 -7.92 13.36 -7.23
N ALA A 179 -7.80 14.65 -7.54
CA ALA A 179 -7.82 15.14 -8.92
C ALA A 179 -6.62 14.61 -9.73
N LEU A 180 -5.42 14.57 -9.14
CA LEU A 180 -4.26 13.98 -9.78
C LEU A 180 -4.48 12.50 -10.09
N TRP A 181 -4.89 11.68 -9.11
CA TRP A 181 -5.15 10.24 -9.32
C TRP A 181 -6.18 10.01 -10.39
N HIS A 182 -7.29 10.75 -10.36
CA HIS A 182 -8.31 10.69 -11.40
C HIS A 182 -7.75 11.06 -12.78
N SER A 183 -6.87 12.07 -12.84
CA SER A 183 -6.28 12.53 -14.10
C SER A 183 -5.30 11.55 -14.70
N ILE A 184 -4.39 10.96 -13.89
CA ILE A 184 -3.37 10.02 -14.39
C ILE A 184 -3.94 8.63 -14.72
N TYR A 185 -5.05 8.24 -14.09
CA TYR A 185 -5.69 6.92 -14.27
C TYR A 185 -7.09 7.00 -14.88
N ARG A 186 -7.28 7.88 -15.85
CA ARG A 186 -8.59 8.06 -16.50
C ARG A 186 -9.18 6.75 -17.01
N GLY A 187 -10.38 6.41 -16.53
CA GLY A 187 -11.08 5.16 -16.91
C GLY A 187 -10.53 3.89 -16.24
N HIS A 188 -9.41 3.96 -15.53
CA HIS A 188 -8.84 2.84 -14.80
C HIS A 188 -9.30 2.82 -13.33
N PRO A 189 -9.50 1.65 -12.71
CA PRO A 189 -9.91 1.54 -11.30
C PRO A 189 -9.00 2.27 -10.30
N TYR A 190 -7.71 2.40 -10.55
CA TYR A 190 -6.78 3.16 -9.70
C TYR A 190 -7.10 4.65 -9.59
N GLY A 191 -7.79 5.22 -10.57
CA GLY A 191 -8.22 6.63 -10.56
C GLY A 191 -9.59 6.87 -9.93
N ARG A 192 -10.28 5.80 -9.51
CA ARG A 192 -11.59 5.93 -8.86
C ARG A 192 -11.43 6.23 -7.38
N ASN A 193 -12.12 7.26 -6.92
CA ASN A 193 -12.14 7.64 -5.52
C ASN A 193 -13.58 7.52 -5.00
N PRO A 194 -13.78 7.19 -3.71
CA PRO A 194 -15.11 7.26 -3.10
C PRO A 194 -15.74 8.63 -3.30
N THR A 195 -17.03 8.66 -3.62
CA THR A 195 -17.85 9.86 -3.71
C THR A 195 -18.97 9.80 -2.68
N ILE A 196 -19.61 10.94 -2.40
CA ILE A 196 -20.80 10.96 -1.53
C ILE A 196 -21.88 10.03 -2.10
N ALA A 197 -22.06 10.03 -3.43
CA ALA A 197 -23.04 9.19 -4.12
C ALA A 197 -22.67 7.70 -4.00
N SER A 198 -21.39 7.31 -4.24
CA SER A 198 -20.97 5.92 -4.15
C SER A 198 -21.11 5.37 -2.73
N LEU A 199 -20.68 6.12 -1.69
CA LEU A 199 -20.82 5.69 -0.31
C LEU A 199 -22.29 5.56 0.12
N ARG A 200 -23.17 6.49 -0.28
CA ARG A 200 -24.60 6.38 0.00
C ARG A 200 -25.25 5.22 -0.74
N GLY A 201 -24.72 4.90 -1.91
CA GLY A 201 -25.19 3.80 -2.76
C GLY A 201 -24.86 2.41 -2.21
N ILE A 202 -23.83 2.25 -1.35
CA ILE A 202 -23.46 0.98 -0.75
C ILE A 202 -24.53 0.50 0.23
N GLN A 203 -24.86 -0.79 0.17
CA GLN A 203 -25.82 -1.47 1.05
C GLN A 203 -25.15 -2.62 1.79
N ALA A 204 -25.69 -3.05 2.91
CA ALA A 204 -25.14 -4.15 3.72
C ALA A 204 -24.94 -5.47 2.93
N GLN A 205 -25.83 -5.74 1.98
CA GLN A 205 -25.69 -6.89 1.08
C GLN A 205 -24.48 -6.80 0.14
N ASP A 206 -24.05 -5.59 -0.25
CA ASP A 206 -22.90 -5.39 -1.12
C ASP A 206 -21.61 -5.78 -0.38
N LEU A 207 -21.53 -5.51 0.95
CA LEU A 207 -20.39 -5.92 1.78
C LEU A 207 -20.26 -7.44 1.85
N ARG A 208 -21.39 -8.14 2.06
CA ARG A 208 -21.42 -9.60 2.04
C ARG A 208 -20.96 -10.14 0.69
N GLY A 209 -21.51 -9.59 -0.40
CA GLY A 209 -21.14 -10.00 -1.75
C GLY A 209 -19.66 -9.75 -2.04
N PHE A 210 -19.09 -8.65 -1.55
CA PHE A 210 -17.66 -8.36 -1.67
C PHE A 210 -16.82 -9.36 -0.86
N TYR A 211 -17.15 -9.58 0.41
CA TYR A 211 -16.49 -10.55 1.26
C TYR A 211 -16.53 -11.96 0.64
N GLU A 212 -17.67 -12.44 0.23
CA GLU A 212 -17.83 -13.79 -0.35
C GLU A 212 -17.03 -14.00 -1.63
N ARG A 213 -16.83 -12.94 -2.40
CA ARG A 213 -16.09 -12.98 -3.67
C ARG A 213 -14.58 -12.87 -3.49
N PHE A 214 -14.12 -12.11 -2.50
CA PHE A 214 -12.70 -11.76 -2.40
C PHE A 214 -11.98 -12.35 -1.19
N TRP A 215 -12.68 -12.73 -0.10
CA TRP A 215 -12.06 -13.44 1.05
C TRP A 215 -11.95 -14.94 0.75
N LEU A 216 -11.13 -15.26 -0.24
CA LEU A 216 -10.88 -16.63 -0.70
C LEU A 216 -9.41 -17.00 -0.44
N PRO A 217 -9.10 -18.25 -0.01
CA PRO A 217 -7.72 -18.71 0.17
C PRO A 217 -6.83 -18.47 -1.06
N SER A 218 -7.36 -18.64 -2.27
CA SER A 218 -6.67 -18.43 -3.54
C SER A 218 -6.26 -16.98 -3.81
N ARG A 219 -6.80 -16.02 -3.05
CA ARG A 219 -6.49 -14.59 -3.12
C ARG A 219 -5.64 -14.09 -1.95
N MET A 220 -5.25 -14.99 -1.06
CA MET A 220 -4.51 -14.64 0.15
C MET A 220 -3.03 -14.96 0.02
N THR A 221 -2.23 -14.17 0.71
CA THR A 221 -0.81 -14.41 0.96
C THR A 221 -0.55 -14.06 2.41
N VAL A 222 0.25 -14.87 3.09
CA VAL A 222 0.55 -14.70 4.51
C VAL A 222 2.01 -14.36 4.70
N SER A 223 2.29 -13.42 5.58
CA SER A 223 3.62 -13.13 6.10
C SER A 223 3.61 -13.22 7.61
N MET A 224 4.66 -13.82 8.18
CA MET A 224 4.77 -14.00 9.64
C MET A 224 6.21 -13.80 10.08
N VAL A 225 6.38 -13.10 11.18
CA VAL A 225 7.66 -12.93 11.89
C VAL A 225 7.41 -13.19 13.36
N GLY A 226 8.20 -14.06 14.00
CA GLY A 226 8.00 -14.24 15.43
C GLY A 226 8.71 -15.44 16.03
N ASP A 227 8.54 -15.55 17.34
CA ASP A 227 9.10 -16.59 18.19
C ASP A 227 8.21 -17.86 18.12
N LEU A 228 8.31 -18.53 16.98
CA LEU A 228 7.68 -19.81 16.69
C LEU A 228 8.62 -20.66 15.86
N SER A 229 8.62 -21.96 16.07
CA SER A 229 9.23 -22.90 15.12
C SER A 229 8.39 -22.97 13.83
N LEU A 230 8.98 -23.47 12.76
CA LEU A 230 8.29 -23.67 11.48
C LEU A 230 7.02 -24.54 11.64
N ASP A 231 7.11 -25.60 12.45
CA ASP A 231 5.97 -26.52 12.67
C ASP A 231 4.86 -25.86 13.49
N GLN A 232 5.22 -25.03 14.49
CA GLN A 232 4.25 -24.23 15.23
C GLN A 232 3.58 -23.19 14.32
N ALA A 233 4.34 -22.52 13.44
CA ALA A 233 3.80 -21.58 12.47
C ALA A 233 2.82 -22.25 11.49
N ARG A 234 3.14 -23.46 11.00
CA ARG A 234 2.23 -24.27 10.15
C ARG A 234 0.94 -24.61 10.88
N SER A 235 1.07 -25.16 12.09
CA SER A 235 -0.08 -25.54 12.91
C SER A 235 -1.00 -24.35 13.23
N LEU A 236 -0.41 -23.21 13.59
CA LEU A 236 -1.14 -21.96 13.83
C LEU A 236 -1.95 -21.52 12.60
N LEU A 237 -1.33 -21.52 11.41
CA LEU A 237 -1.99 -21.09 10.19
C LEU A 237 -3.08 -22.07 9.75
N ASP A 238 -2.87 -23.37 9.92
CA ASP A 238 -3.91 -24.37 9.65
C ASP A 238 -5.13 -24.16 10.56
N GLN A 239 -4.93 -23.87 11.85
CA GLN A 239 -6.04 -23.51 12.76
C GLN A 239 -6.78 -22.23 12.33
N ILE A 240 -6.05 -21.25 11.80
CA ILE A 240 -6.64 -19.98 11.36
C ILE A 240 -7.46 -20.17 10.06
N PHE A 241 -6.97 -20.96 9.10
CA PHE A 241 -7.57 -21.01 7.76
C PHE A 241 -8.54 -22.16 7.52
N ASN A 242 -8.48 -23.25 8.30
CA ASN A 242 -9.45 -24.36 8.16
C ASN A 242 -10.91 -23.91 8.26
N PRO A 243 -11.31 -23.04 9.22
CA PRO A 243 -12.70 -22.56 9.30
C PRO A 243 -13.11 -21.69 8.11
N LEU A 244 -12.19 -20.92 7.53
CA LEU A 244 -12.46 -20.13 6.33
C LEU A 244 -12.76 -21.03 5.13
N VAL A 245 -11.94 -22.07 4.90
CA VAL A 245 -12.15 -23.02 3.81
C VAL A 245 -13.47 -23.76 3.97
N ALA A 246 -13.77 -24.23 5.17
CA ALA A 246 -15.07 -24.85 5.46
C ALA A 246 -16.25 -23.91 5.17
N SER A 247 -16.12 -22.62 5.52
CA SER A 247 -17.13 -21.60 5.21
C SER A 247 -17.27 -21.35 3.71
N VAL A 248 -16.18 -21.33 2.96
CA VAL A 248 -16.20 -21.19 1.47
C VAL A 248 -16.91 -22.38 0.85
N ALA A 249 -16.52 -23.61 1.21
CA ALA A 249 -17.15 -24.84 0.70
C ALA A 249 -18.66 -24.91 1.00
N GLN A 250 -19.08 -24.49 2.20
CA GLN A 250 -20.50 -24.42 2.53
C GLN A 250 -21.28 -23.44 1.63
N ARG A 251 -20.71 -22.29 1.30
CA ARG A 251 -21.31 -21.29 0.39
C ARG A 251 -21.41 -21.83 -1.04
N GLU A 252 -20.39 -22.49 -1.54
CA GLU A 252 -20.37 -23.10 -2.89
C GLU A 252 -21.40 -24.22 -3.01
N ASN A 253 -21.50 -25.09 -2.00
CA ASN A 253 -22.50 -26.15 -1.96
C ASN A 253 -23.93 -25.60 -1.90
N ALA A 254 -24.19 -24.54 -1.11
CA ALA A 254 -25.49 -23.89 -1.05
C ALA A 254 -25.88 -23.24 -2.39
N ALA A 255 -24.92 -22.65 -3.10
CA ALA A 255 -25.13 -22.08 -4.43
C ALA A 255 -25.42 -23.17 -5.49
N SER A 256 -24.77 -24.33 -5.41
CA SER A 256 -24.95 -25.46 -6.32
C SER A 256 -26.26 -26.24 -6.09
N GLY A 257 -26.71 -26.34 -4.82
CA GLY A 257 -27.96 -27.04 -4.45
C GLY A 257 -29.25 -26.26 -4.79
N SER A 258 -29.14 -24.96 -5.14
CA SER A 258 -30.30 -24.12 -5.47
C SER A 258 -30.74 -24.17 -6.94
N VAL A 259 -30.12 -25.00 -7.77
CA VAL A 259 -30.43 -25.12 -9.21
C VAL A 259 -31.74 -25.85 -9.48
N ASP A 260 -32.27 -26.64 -8.51
CA ASP A 260 -33.51 -27.41 -8.64
C ASP A 260 -34.76 -26.79 -7.95
N ALA A 261 -34.64 -25.63 -7.35
CA ALA A 261 -35.80 -24.94 -6.76
C ALA A 261 -36.42 -23.97 -7.76
N SER A 262 -37.60 -24.36 -8.28
CA SER A 262 -38.53 -23.49 -9.02
C SER A 262 -38.65 -22.09 -8.40
N PRO A 263 -38.72 -21.02 -9.21
CA PRO A 263 -38.63 -19.65 -8.70
C PRO A 263 -39.98 -19.21 -8.07
N THR A 264 -40.21 -19.64 -6.83
CA THR A 264 -41.29 -19.10 -5.98
C THR A 264 -40.70 -18.49 -4.71
N VAL A 265 -39.66 -17.65 -4.82
CA VAL A 265 -39.25 -16.74 -3.77
C VAL A 265 -39.79 -15.35 -4.09
N LYS A 266 -40.64 -14.86 -3.19
CA LYS A 266 -41.32 -13.59 -3.22
C LYS A 266 -40.41 -12.43 -3.65
N ALA A 267 -40.72 -11.88 -4.82
CA ALA A 267 -40.14 -10.64 -5.35
C ALA A 267 -40.60 -9.45 -4.50
N SER A 268 -39.92 -9.16 -3.39
CA SER A 268 -40.34 -8.02 -2.57
C SER A 268 -39.22 -7.04 -2.18
N THR A 269 -37.95 -7.22 -2.66
CA THR A 269 -36.87 -6.24 -2.37
C THR A 269 -35.85 -6.06 -3.49
N ARG A 270 -36.12 -6.53 -4.72
CA ARG A 270 -35.16 -6.36 -5.84
C ARG A 270 -35.49 -5.12 -6.68
N ASN A 271 -35.29 -3.92 -6.15
CA ASN A 271 -35.36 -2.69 -6.94
C ASN A 271 -34.00 -2.13 -7.40
N ARG A 272 -32.94 -2.87 -7.19
CA ARG A 272 -31.59 -2.45 -7.61
C ARG A 272 -30.94 -3.54 -8.46
N ALA A 273 -30.36 -3.16 -9.62
CA ALA A 273 -29.52 -4.07 -10.41
C ALA A 273 -28.32 -4.54 -9.58
N GLU A 274 -27.99 -5.83 -9.69
CA GLU A 274 -26.79 -6.36 -9.00
C GLU A 274 -25.54 -5.60 -9.44
N PRO A 275 -24.57 -5.36 -8.53
CA PRO A 275 -23.31 -4.72 -8.87
C PRO A 275 -22.60 -5.47 -9.98
N ARG A 276 -22.09 -4.75 -10.97
CA ARG A 276 -21.24 -5.34 -12.01
C ARG A 276 -19.82 -5.52 -11.46
N TRP A 277 -19.54 -6.70 -10.95
CA TRP A 277 -18.22 -7.05 -10.41
C TRP A 277 -17.15 -7.08 -11.52
N PRO A 278 -16.00 -6.42 -11.35
CA PRO A 278 -14.88 -6.54 -12.26
C PRO A 278 -14.39 -8.00 -12.33
N ARG A 279 -14.29 -8.56 -13.53
CA ARG A 279 -13.74 -9.90 -13.75
C ARG A 279 -12.24 -9.88 -13.96
N ALA A 280 -11.75 -8.81 -14.56
CA ALA A 280 -10.34 -8.53 -14.80
C ALA A 280 -10.11 -7.02 -14.72
N LEU A 281 -8.88 -6.63 -14.43
CA LEU A 281 -8.48 -5.23 -14.45
C LEU A 281 -8.01 -4.86 -15.85
N PRO A 282 -8.44 -3.71 -16.39
CA PRO A 282 -7.89 -3.20 -17.64
C PRO A 282 -6.41 -2.84 -17.46
N ALA A 283 -5.65 -2.77 -18.53
CA ALA A 283 -4.33 -2.17 -18.49
C ALA A 283 -4.44 -0.67 -18.18
N VAL A 284 -3.45 -0.13 -17.48
CA VAL A 284 -3.37 1.32 -17.24
C VAL A 284 -3.22 2.04 -18.59
N PRO A 285 -4.16 2.92 -18.96
CA PRO A 285 -4.15 3.54 -20.28
C PRO A 285 -2.97 4.51 -20.41
N TRP A 286 -2.44 4.61 -21.63
CA TRP A 286 -1.57 5.71 -22.00
C TRP A 286 -2.42 6.98 -22.14
N THR A 287 -2.07 8.06 -21.45
CA THR A 287 -2.80 9.33 -21.51
C THR A 287 -1.83 10.50 -21.61
N GLU A 288 -2.15 11.49 -22.43
CA GLU A 288 -1.44 12.78 -22.43
C GLU A 288 -1.64 13.51 -21.12
N GLY A 289 -0.62 14.25 -20.72
CA GLY A 289 -0.63 15.10 -19.54
C GLY A 289 -1.62 16.26 -19.70
N ARG A 290 -2.32 16.60 -18.62
CA ARG A 290 -3.26 17.73 -18.58
C ARG A 290 -2.94 18.62 -17.40
N ARG A 291 -3.30 19.89 -17.51
CA ARG A 291 -3.34 20.81 -16.38
C ARG A 291 -4.80 21.00 -15.93
N LEU A 292 -5.01 20.85 -14.62
CA LEU A 292 -6.28 21.09 -13.96
C LEU A 292 -6.05 22.20 -12.91
N ASN A 293 -6.86 23.25 -12.98
CA ASN A 293 -6.89 24.30 -11.96
C ASN A 293 -8.20 24.16 -11.18
N ILE A 294 -8.11 24.08 -9.86
CA ILE A 294 -9.26 23.95 -8.95
C ILE A 294 -9.26 25.18 -8.06
N ASN A 295 -10.34 25.96 -8.12
CA ASN A 295 -10.50 27.13 -7.27
C ASN A 295 -10.76 26.70 -5.82
N HIS A 296 -10.01 27.30 -4.88
CA HIS A 296 -10.15 27.01 -3.45
C HIS A 296 -9.74 28.24 -2.61
N PRO A 297 -10.46 28.58 -1.53
CA PRO A 297 -10.21 29.78 -0.74
C PRO A 297 -8.95 29.71 0.15
N ALA A 298 -8.28 28.56 0.25
CA ALA A 298 -7.07 28.43 1.08
C ALA A 298 -6.02 29.49 0.72
N SER A 299 -5.28 29.95 1.71
CA SER A 299 -4.20 30.93 1.54
C SER A 299 -2.99 30.37 0.80
N GLN A 300 -2.83 29.06 0.80
CA GLN A 300 -1.76 28.34 0.11
C GLN A 300 -2.27 27.65 -1.16
N ALA A 301 -1.42 27.60 -2.17
CA ALA A 301 -1.60 26.79 -3.34
C ALA A 301 -1.02 25.38 -3.11
N HIS A 302 -1.78 24.35 -3.48
CA HIS A 302 -1.33 22.95 -3.48
C HIS A 302 -1.14 22.50 -4.93
N ILE A 303 0.08 22.16 -5.27
CA ILE A 303 0.47 21.77 -6.64
C ILE A 303 0.90 20.32 -6.62
N TRP A 304 0.31 19.54 -7.51
CA TRP A 304 0.63 18.13 -7.67
C TRP A 304 0.88 17.83 -9.16
N LEU A 305 1.99 17.16 -9.43
CA LEU A 305 2.35 16.68 -10.77
C LEU A 305 2.46 15.16 -10.71
N GLY A 306 2.09 14.45 -11.77
CA GLY A 306 2.26 13.00 -11.77
C GLY A 306 1.90 12.33 -13.09
N LEU A 307 2.35 11.07 -13.19
CA LEU A 307 2.10 10.19 -14.33
C LEU A 307 2.16 8.72 -13.88
N PRO A 308 1.56 7.78 -14.62
CA PRO A 308 1.80 6.35 -14.39
C PRO A 308 3.25 6.01 -14.75
N LEU A 309 3.97 5.33 -13.86
CA LEU A 309 5.41 5.10 -14.00
C LEU A 309 5.78 3.64 -14.27
N MET A 310 5.53 2.76 -13.27
CA MET A 310 5.95 1.35 -13.36
C MET A 310 5.14 0.44 -12.44
N ALA A 311 5.09 -0.86 -12.81
CA ALA A 311 4.57 -1.90 -11.94
C ALA A 311 5.66 -2.39 -10.94
N ARG A 312 5.22 -3.00 -9.83
CA ARG A 312 6.14 -3.47 -8.77
C ARG A 312 7.09 -4.59 -9.24
N GLY A 313 6.68 -5.38 -10.24
CA GLY A 313 7.47 -6.47 -10.81
C GLY A 313 8.56 -6.04 -11.81
N GLU A 314 8.68 -4.76 -12.15
CA GLU A 314 9.66 -4.26 -13.14
C GLU A 314 11.03 -4.02 -12.49
N HIS A 315 11.72 -5.10 -12.12
CA HIS A 315 12.92 -5.07 -11.26
C HIS A 315 14.10 -4.32 -11.88
N ALA A 316 14.31 -4.39 -13.19
CA ALA A 316 15.44 -3.73 -13.86
C ALA A 316 15.43 -2.21 -13.70
N ASP A 317 14.24 -1.61 -13.70
CA ASP A 317 14.06 -0.16 -13.58
C ASP A 317 13.87 0.31 -12.14
N TYR A 318 13.52 -0.60 -11.21
CA TYR A 318 13.15 -0.22 -9.86
C TYR A 318 14.28 0.47 -9.07
N PHE A 319 15.48 -0.15 -9.00
CA PHE A 319 16.59 0.41 -8.23
C PHE A 319 17.17 1.68 -8.85
N PRO A 320 17.39 1.76 -10.20
CA PRO A 320 17.72 3.02 -10.84
C PRO A 320 16.71 4.14 -10.56
N MET A 321 15.40 3.83 -10.60
CA MET A 321 14.35 4.81 -10.30
C MET A 321 14.29 5.19 -8.83
N LEU A 322 14.59 4.26 -7.92
CA LEU A 322 14.65 4.54 -6.48
C LEU A 322 15.78 5.53 -6.16
N VAL A 323 16.97 5.34 -6.76
CA VAL A 323 18.09 6.27 -6.64
C VAL A 323 17.75 7.61 -7.29
N ALA A 324 17.17 7.60 -8.49
CA ALA A 324 16.72 8.81 -9.17
C ALA A 324 15.73 9.62 -8.33
N ASN A 325 14.71 8.97 -7.79
CA ASN A 325 13.73 9.64 -6.94
C ASN A 325 14.35 10.19 -5.65
N HIS A 326 15.30 9.48 -5.05
CA HIS A 326 16.02 9.97 -3.87
C HIS A 326 16.75 11.28 -4.17
N ILE A 327 17.43 11.38 -5.31
CA ILE A 327 18.13 12.58 -5.75
C ILE A 327 17.15 13.71 -6.08
N LEU A 328 16.05 13.39 -6.76
CA LEU A 328 15.09 14.39 -7.23
C LEU A 328 14.34 15.08 -6.08
N GLY A 329 13.66 14.32 -5.22
CA GLY A 329 12.81 14.86 -4.16
C GLY A 329 12.56 13.92 -2.98
N GLY A 330 13.01 12.64 -3.06
CA GLY A 330 12.83 11.65 -2.00
C GLY A 330 13.89 11.70 -0.90
N GLY A 331 15.02 12.36 -1.12
CA GLY A 331 16.14 12.49 -0.18
C GLY A 331 16.01 13.63 0.84
N GLY A 332 14.84 14.24 0.94
CA GLY A 332 14.58 15.35 1.87
C GLY A 332 15.44 16.58 1.54
N PHE A 333 16.15 17.11 2.54
CA PHE A 333 16.93 18.35 2.39
C PHE A 333 18.06 18.29 1.35
N THR A 334 18.57 17.12 1.04
CA THR A 334 19.65 16.96 0.06
C THR A 334 19.16 16.79 -1.39
N SER A 335 17.84 16.82 -1.60
CA SER A 335 17.25 16.63 -2.92
C SER A 335 17.24 17.90 -3.78
N ARG A 336 17.29 17.72 -5.10
CA ARG A 336 17.26 18.82 -6.07
C ARG A 336 16.05 19.73 -5.91
N LEU A 337 14.85 19.15 -5.76
CA LEU A 337 13.62 19.92 -5.59
C LEU A 337 13.67 20.79 -4.33
N THR A 338 14.15 20.25 -3.20
CA THR A 338 14.28 21.04 -1.97
C THR A 338 15.28 22.15 -2.17
N HIS A 339 16.42 21.89 -2.77
CA HIS A 339 17.46 22.89 -3.05
C HIS A 339 16.97 24.00 -3.96
N GLU A 340 16.35 23.68 -5.11
CA GLU A 340 15.94 24.65 -6.11
C GLU A 340 14.71 25.45 -5.70
N VAL A 341 13.72 24.81 -5.07
CA VAL A 341 12.44 25.45 -4.76
C VAL A 341 12.45 26.12 -3.37
N ARG A 342 13.04 25.45 -2.37
CA ARG A 342 13.03 25.92 -0.99
C ARG A 342 14.27 26.74 -0.64
N GLU A 343 15.48 26.19 -0.79
CA GLU A 343 16.69 26.82 -0.28
C GLU A 343 17.11 28.03 -1.12
N LYS A 344 17.16 27.90 -2.43
CA LYS A 344 17.57 28.99 -3.31
C LYS A 344 16.53 30.08 -3.48
N ARG A 345 15.25 29.75 -3.45
CA ARG A 345 14.18 30.69 -3.85
C ARG A 345 13.12 30.95 -2.79
N GLY A 346 13.09 30.18 -1.70
CA GLY A 346 12.11 30.34 -0.64
C GLY A 346 10.65 30.17 -1.07
N LEU A 347 10.41 29.48 -2.22
CA LEU A 347 9.08 29.38 -2.82
C LEU A 347 8.17 28.39 -2.08
N SER A 348 8.72 27.41 -1.35
CA SER A 348 7.93 26.38 -0.66
C SER A 348 8.63 25.94 0.62
N TYR A 349 7.86 25.62 1.65
CA TYR A 349 8.38 24.95 2.85
C TYR A 349 8.50 23.44 2.69
N SER A 350 7.68 22.84 1.81
CA SER A 350 7.65 21.40 1.56
C SER A 350 7.48 21.13 0.07
N VAL A 351 8.48 20.47 -0.49
CA VAL A 351 8.46 19.93 -1.85
C VAL A 351 9.10 18.55 -1.82
N PHE A 352 8.49 17.58 -2.49
CA PHE A 352 8.98 16.20 -2.52
C PHE A 352 8.57 15.50 -3.81
N SER A 353 9.28 14.42 -4.14
CA SER A 353 8.86 13.46 -5.15
C SER A 353 8.78 12.06 -4.57
N ALA A 354 7.87 11.25 -5.09
CA ALA A 354 7.74 9.84 -4.74
C ALA A 354 7.24 9.02 -5.93
N PHE A 355 7.45 7.71 -5.87
CA PHE A 355 6.80 6.77 -6.76
C PHE A 355 6.31 5.56 -5.96
N GLN A 356 5.18 5.02 -6.38
CA GLN A 356 4.51 3.91 -5.69
C GLN A 356 4.19 2.80 -6.68
N PRO A 357 5.15 1.92 -6.99
CA PRO A 357 4.88 0.77 -7.85
C PRO A 357 3.77 -0.10 -7.27
N GLN A 358 2.80 -0.45 -8.10
CA GLN A 358 1.62 -1.24 -7.74
C GLN A 358 1.59 -2.55 -8.54
N ALA A 359 0.55 -3.36 -8.38
CA ALA A 359 0.40 -4.61 -9.14
C ALA A 359 0.32 -4.34 -10.65
N GLN A 360 -0.25 -3.22 -11.06
CA GLN A 360 -0.10 -2.65 -12.39
C GLN A 360 0.75 -1.37 -12.30
N THR A 361 0.84 -0.60 -13.38
CA THR A 361 1.63 0.62 -13.44
C THR A 361 1.18 1.62 -12.37
N GLY A 362 1.95 1.73 -11.28
CA GLY A 362 1.74 2.68 -10.19
C GLY A 362 2.26 4.07 -10.53
N PRO A 363 1.94 5.11 -9.72
CA PRO A 363 2.25 6.49 -10.03
C PRO A 363 3.67 6.91 -9.64
N PHE A 364 4.20 7.88 -10.37
CA PHE A 364 5.17 8.85 -9.90
C PHE A 364 4.46 10.18 -9.68
N PHE A 365 4.84 10.90 -8.64
CA PHE A 365 4.27 12.21 -8.35
C PHE A 365 5.25 13.14 -7.63
N ILE A 366 5.03 14.45 -7.82
CA ILE A 366 5.66 15.54 -7.10
C ILE A 366 4.56 16.32 -6.41
N GLY A 367 4.75 16.63 -5.12
CA GLY A 367 3.83 17.44 -4.34
C GLY A 367 4.55 18.64 -3.73
N LEU A 368 3.92 19.81 -3.74
CA LEU A 368 4.41 20.99 -3.06
C LEU A 368 3.27 21.91 -2.59
N GLN A 369 3.58 22.71 -1.56
CA GLN A 369 2.72 23.78 -1.05
C GLN A 369 3.49 25.09 -1.13
N THR A 370 2.82 26.15 -1.60
CA THR A 370 3.41 27.50 -1.76
C THR A 370 2.36 28.58 -1.52
N SER A 371 2.76 29.85 -1.45
CA SER A 371 1.79 30.96 -1.49
C SER A 371 1.10 31.00 -2.86
N ARG A 372 -0.09 31.60 -2.91
CA ARG A 372 -0.82 31.77 -4.18
C ARG A 372 0.00 32.52 -5.22
N ASP A 373 0.66 33.59 -4.81
CA ASP A 373 1.42 34.48 -5.67
C ASP A 373 2.66 33.77 -6.28
N ASN A 374 3.21 32.82 -5.55
CA ASN A 374 4.37 32.03 -5.97
C ASN A 374 4.03 30.78 -6.75
N ALA A 375 2.74 30.43 -6.90
CA ALA A 375 2.31 29.14 -7.44
C ALA A 375 2.85 28.86 -8.86
N GLU A 376 2.71 29.82 -9.78
CA GLU A 376 3.19 29.66 -11.17
C GLU A 376 4.72 29.60 -11.22
N GLN A 377 5.41 30.47 -10.48
CA GLN A 377 6.87 30.46 -10.42
C GLN A 377 7.39 29.13 -9.84
N ALA A 378 6.79 28.63 -8.76
CA ALA A 378 7.17 27.35 -8.17
C ALA A 378 6.94 26.19 -9.15
N LEU A 379 5.80 26.18 -9.87
CA LEU A 379 5.51 25.19 -10.90
C LEU A 379 6.55 25.19 -12.02
N VAL A 380 6.92 26.38 -12.53
CA VAL A 380 7.95 26.52 -13.57
C VAL A 380 9.28 25.94 -13.09
N ILE A 381 9.73 26.29 -11.87
CA ILE A 381 11.00 25.82 -11.31
C ILE A 381 10.97 24.29 -11.13
N VAL A 382 9.87 23.71 -10.60
CA VAL A 382 9.72 22.25 -10.47
C VAL A 382 9.83 21.54 -11.82
N ARG A 383 9.15 22.06 -12.84
CA ARG A 383 9.21 21.49 -14.21
C ARG A 383 10.59 21.60 -14.83
N GLN A 384 11.26 22.73 -14.67
CA GLN A 384 12.64 22.94 -15.15
C GLN A 384 13.61 21.99 -14.45
N THR A 385 13.55 21.89 -13.11
CA THR A 385 14.39 20.97 -12.34
C THR A 385 14.18 19.51 -12.78
N LEU A 386 12.93 19.12 -13.04
CA LEU A 386 12.61 17.78 -13.53
C LEU A 386 13.17 17.55 -14.95
N MET A 387 12.97 18.50 -15.87
CA MET A 387 13.49 18.40 -17.26
C MET A 387 15.02 18.31 -17.28
N GLU A 388 15.71 19.19 -16.55
CA GLU A 388 17.17 19.18 -16.43
C GLU A 388 17.68 17.86 -15.85
N PHE A 389 16.95 17.29 -14.88
CA PHE A 389 17.32 15.99 -14.31
C PHE A 389 17.11 14.84 -15.29
N ILE A 390 16.02 14.86 -16.07
CA ILE A 390 15.79 13.87 -17.12
C ILE A 390 16.90 13.95 -18.18
N GLU A 391 17.24 15.14 -18.64
CA GLU A 391 18.21 15.37 -19.72
C GLU A 391 19.64 15.02 -19.29
N ASN A 392 20.08 15.54 -18.16
CA ASN A 392 21.48 15.47 -17.74
C ASN A 392 21.79 14.27 -16.81
N GLY A 393 20.76 13.71 -16.17
CA GLY A 393 20.91 12.69 -15.12
C GLY A 393 21.54 13.23 -13.83
N PRO A 394 22.02 12.34 -12.93
CA PRO A 394 22.69 12.73 -11.70
C PRO A 394 24.15 13.14 -11.95
N THR A 395 24.68 14.05 -11.13
CA THR A 395 26.12 14.21 -11.00
C THR A 395 26.74 12.99 -10.29
N ARG A 396 28.05 12.87 -10.34
CA ARG A 396 28.75 11.80 -9.64
C ARG A 396 28.55 11.89 -8.11
N GLU A 397 28.63 13.09 -7.58
CA GLU A 397 28.48 13.40 -6.15
C GLU A 397 27.07 13.05 -5.66
N GLU A 398 26.03 13.43 -6.39
CA GLU A 398 24.64 13.11 -6.07
C GLU A 398 24.39 11.61 -6.10
N LEU A 399 24.92 10.92 -7.12
CA LEU A 399 24.77 9.46 -7.23
C LEU A 399 25.40 8.73 -6.04
N GLU A 400 26.65 9.05 -5.70
CA GLU A 400 27.37 8.40 -4.60
C GLU A 400 26.74 8.76 -3.24
N ALA A 401 26.32 10.00 -3.02
CA ALA A 401 25.63 10.41 -1.81
C ALA A 401 24.28 9.67 -1.64
N ALA A 402 23.48 9.58 -2.71
CA ALA A 402 22.20 8.86 -2.70
C ALA A 402 22.39 7.36 -2.39
N LYS A 403 23.35 6.71 -3.06
CA LYS A 403 23.69 5.29 -2.83
C LYS A 403 24.12 5.06 -1.39
N LYS A 404 25.00 5.90 -0.86
CA LYS A 404 25.48 5.83 0.54
C LYS A 404 24.35 5.99 1.55
N ASN A 405 23.46 6.96 1.31
CA ASN A 405 22.31 7.22 2.20
C ASN A 405 21.32 6.06 2.18
N LEU A 406 20.91 5.61 0.99
CA LEU A 406 19.97 4.51 0.81
C LEU A 406 20.55 3.21 1.42
N ALA A 407 21.77 2.82 1.08
CA ALA A 407 22.41 1.60 1.57
C ALA A 407 22.64 1.66 3.07
N GLY A 408 23.13 2.79 3.61
CA GLY A 408 23.41 2.95 5.04
C GLY A 408 22.15 2.96 5.90
N GLY A 409 21.03 3.46 5.38
CA GLY A 409 19.74 3.49 6.07
C GLY A 409 18.96 2.18 6.00
N PHE A 410 19.41 1.18 5.24
CA PHE A 410 18.61 -0.01 4.97
C PHE A 410 18.36 -0.86 6.23
N ALA A 411 19.36 -1.05 7.07
CA ALA A 411 19.22 -1.82 8.31
C ALA A 411 18.09 -1.28 9.22
N LEU A 412 17.92 0.05 9.26
CA LEU A 412 16.86 0.70 10.04
C LEU A 412 15.43 0.43 9.49
N ARG A 413 15.32 -0.15 8.31
CA ARG A 413 14.04 -0.57 7.71
C ARG A 413 13.64 -1.99 8.13
N LEU A 414 14.54 -2.73 8.80
CA LEU A 414 14.37 -4.13 9.18
C LEU A 414 14.60 -4.36 10.68
N ASP A 415 14.86 -3.30 11.47
CA ASP A 415 15.32 -3.35 12.86
C ASP A 415 14.25 -3.83 13.87
N THR A 416 13.02 -4.01 13.45
CA THR A 416 11.93 -4.53 14.29
C THR A 416 11.12 -5.59 13.53
N ASN A 417 10.54 -6.56 14.26
CA ASN A 417 9.67 -7.57 13.67
C ASN A 417 8.54 -6.95 12.82
N ARG A 418 7.97 -5.81 13.26
CA ARG A 418 6.91 -5.10 12.52
C ARG A 418 7.40 -4.58 11.17
N LYS A 419 8.58 -3.93 11.14
CA LYS A 419 9.17 -3.43 9.88
C LYS A 419 9.57 -4.58 8.96
N LEU A 420 10.12 -5.65 9.52
CA LEU A 420 10.44 -6.85 8.76
C LEU A 420 9.16 -7.48 8.17
N LEU A 421 8.09 -7.62 8.97
CA LEU A 421 6.79 -8.09 8.51
C LEU A 421 6.24 -7.25 7.36
N ASP A 422 6.35 -5.91 7.44
CA ASP A 422 5.88 -4.99 6.40
C ASP A 422 6.62 -5.21 5.07
N ASN A 423 7.93 -5.46 5.13
CA ASN A 423 8.72 -5.81 3.96
C ASN A 423 8.33 -7.18 3.40
N LEU A 424 8.21 -8.20 4.26
CA LEU A 424 7.78 -9.54 3.84
C LEU A 424 6.41 -9.52 3.19
N SER A 425 5.44 -8.81 3.78
CA SER A 425 4.09 -8.65 3.26
C SER A 425 4.10 -8.03 1.83
N GLN A 426 4.92 -7.00 1.61
CA GLN A 426 5.08 -6.43 0.27
C GLN A 426 5.74 -7.43 -0.70
N MET A 427 6.80 -8.09 -0.27
CA MET A 427 7.53 -9.05 -1.10
C MET A 427 6.62 -10.21 -1.50
N ALA A 428 5.91 -10.78 -0.56
CA ALA A 428 5.02 -11.92 -0.77
C ALA A 428 3.85 -11.55 -1.70
N PHE A 429 3.17 -10.43 -1.44
CA PHE A 429 2.03 -9.99 -2.24
C PHE A 429 2.41 -9.66 -3.69
N TYR A 430 3.53 -8.95 -3.89
CA TYR A 430 4.02 -8.59 -5.23
C TYR A 430 4.93 -9.65 -5.86
N LYS A 431 5.06 -10.83 -5.23
CA LYS A 431 5.84 -11.98 -5.72
C LYS A 431 7.29 -11.61 -6.06
N LEU A 432 7.94 -10.85 -5.16
CA LEU A 432 9.35 -10.52 -5.29
C LEU A 432 10.20 -11.74 -4.96
N SER A 433 11.49 -11.71 -5.34
CA SER A 433 12.41 -12.79 -5.00
C SER A 433 12.63 -12.89 -3.47
N PRO A 434 12.77 -14.09 -2.90
CA PRO A 434 13.05 -14.28 -1.47
C PRO A 434 14.36 -13.63 -1.02
N ASP A 435 15.34 -13.53 -1.91
CA ASP A 435 16.64 -12.88 -1.68
C ASP A 435 16.62 -11.36 -1.92
N TYR A 436 15.42 -10.77 -2.11
CA TYR A 436 15.27 -9.35 -2.38
C TYR A 436 15.91 -8.46 -1.31
N LEU A 437 15.69 -8.80 -0.02
CA LEU A 437 16.28 -8.03 1.10
C LEU A 437 17.80 -8.21 1.17
N ASP A 438 18.30 -9.43 0.97
CA ASP A 438 19.72 -9.74 1.00
C ASP A 438 20.48 -9.03 -0.12
N ASN A 439 19.86 -8.92 -1.29
CA ASN A 439 20.45 -8.25 -2.45
C ASN A 439 20.19 -6.75 -2.52
N TRP A 440 19.34 -6.19 -1.63
CA TRP A 440 18.87 -4.82 -1.73
C TRP A 440 20.03 -3.80 -1.73
N THR A 441 20.91 -3.88 -0.75
CA THR A 441 22.08 -2.98 -0.63
C THR A 441 23.02 -3.10 -1.83
N LYS A 442 23.30 -4.33 -2.29
CA LYS A 442 24.11 -4.58 -3.48
C LYS A 442 23.46 -4.00 -4.74
N SER A 443 22.17 -4.15 -4.88
CA SER A 443 21.41 -3.59 -6.00
C SER A 443 21.47 -2.05 -6.04
N ILE A 444 21.35 -1.37 -4.90
CA ILE A 444 21.55 0.08 -4.80
C ILE A 444 22.98 0.47 -5.17
N GLN A 445 23.98 -0.22 -4.60
CA GLN A 445 25.39 0.09 -4.88
C GLN A 445 25.79 -0.11 -6.33
N SER A 446 25.19 -1.05 -7.04
CA SER A 446 25.46 -1.35 -8.43
C SER A 446 24.84 -0.34 -9.44
N VAL A 447 23.93 0.54 -8.98
CA VAL A 447 23.29 1.52 -9.87
C VAL A 447 24.33 2.47 -10.48
N THR A 448 24.27 2.65 -11.79
CA THR A 448 25.14 3.54 -12.56
C THR A 448 24.40 4.79 -13.02
N SER A 449 25.15 5.88 -13.29
CA SER A 449 24.58 7.12 -13.87
C SER A 449 23.89 6.87 -15.22
N ALA A 450 24.42 5.95 -16.02
CA ALA A 450 23.82 5.56 -17.31
C ALA A 450 22.44 4.91 -17.11
N GLN A 451 22.30 4.00 -16.13
CA GLN A 451 21.01 3.37 -15.81
C GLN A 451 20.01 4.38 -15.27
N VAL A 452 20.44 5.34 -14.44
CA VAL A 452 19.56 6.40 -13.94
C VAL A 452 19.07 7.27 -15.11
N ARG A 453 19.95 7.72 -16.00
CA ARG A 453 19.54 8.48 -17.19
C ARG A 453 18.58 7.71 -18.07
N ASP A 454 18.89 6.46 -18.36
CA ASP A 454 18.04 5.61 -19.20
C ASP A 454 16.63 5.47 -18.61
N VAL A 455 16.49 5.16 -17.32
CA VAL A 455 15.17 5.02 -16.70
C VAL A 455 14.40 6.32 -16.65
N LEU A 456 15.09 7.45 -16.42
CA LEU A 456 14.46 8.77 -16.44
C LEU A 456 13.89 9.08 -17.84
N HIS A 457 14.69 8.91 -18.92
CA HIS A 457 14.25 9.14 -20.29
C HIS A 457 13.08 8.25 -20.71
N ARG A 458 13.11 6.98 -20.36
CA ARG A 458 12.05 6.03 -20.76
C ARG A 458 10.78 6.22 -19.97
N ARG A 459 10.86 6.55 -18.69
CA ARG A 459 9.73 6.51 -17.75
C ARG A 459 9.14 7.88 -17.42
N LEU A 460 9.96 8.91 -17.23
CA LEU A 460 9.48 10.24 -16.88
C LEU A 460 9.21 11.09 -18.13
N ARG A 461 8.11 10.82 -18.77
CA ARG A 461 7.69 11.46 -20.02
C ARG A 461 6.93 12.76 -19.72
N MET A 462 7.51 13.90 -20.06
CA MET A 462 6.95 15.23 -19.81
C MET A 462 5.62 15.48 -20.53
N ASP A 463 5.42 14.86 -21.69
CA ASP A 463 4.17 14.87 -22.45
C ASP A 463 3.01 14.13 -21.76
N ARG A 464 3.32 13.29 -20.77
CA ARG A 464 2.35 12.54 -19.96
C ARG A 464 2.14 13.12 -18.56
N LEU A 465 2.89 14.14 -18.19
CA LEU A 465 2.89 14.70 -16.85
C LEU A 465 1.64 15.53 -16.60
N ASN A 466 0.69 14.98 -15.86
CA ASN A 466 -0.48 15.70 -15.39
C ASN A 466 -0.11 16.69 -14.28
N THR A 467 -0.73 17.85 -14.28
CA THR A 467 -0.52 18.91 -13.28
C THR A 467 -1.85 19.31 -12.70
N VAL A 468 -1.95 19.35 -11.37
CA VAL A 468 -3.12 19.86 -10.65
C VAL A 468 -2.69 21.01 -9.76
N VAL A 469 -3.37 22.12 -9.85
CA VAL A 469 -3.16 23.30 -9.02
C VAL A 469 -4.47 23.61 -8.29
N VAL A 470 -4.44 23.56 -6.98
CA VAL A 470 -5.57 23.95 -6.12
C VAL A 470 -5.20 25.26 -5.43
N ALA A 471 -5.76 26.36 -5.93
CA ALA A 471 -5.45 27.70 -5.44
C ALA A 471 -6.54 28.71 -5.88
N GLY A 472 -6.66 29.84 -5.16
CA GLY A 472 -7.45 31.02 -5.56
C GLY A 472 -8.95 30.78 -5.76
N GLY A 473 -9.78 31.76 -5.50
CA GLY A 473 -11.23 31.73 -5.75
C GLY A 473 -12.08 31.44 -4.51
N THR A 474 -13.41 31.47 -4.69
CA THR A 474 -14.40 31.05 -3.70
C THR A 474 -14.46 29.51 -3.66
N GLN A 475 -14.77 28.94 -2.51
CA GLN A 475 -14.94 27.50 -2.36
C GLN A 475 -15.98 27.00 -3.35
N PRO A 476 -15.72 25.93 -4.12
CA PRO A 476 -16.77 25.30 -4.91
C PRO A 476 -17.87 24.85 -3.95
N GLU A 477 -19.10 25.22 -4.24
CA GLU A 477 -20.26 24.60 -3.59
C GLU A 477 -20.08 23.08 -3.72
N ALA A 478 -20.36 22.30 -2.68
CA ALA A 478 -20.09 20.86 -2.61
C ALA A 478 -20.93 20.05 -3.62
N ALA A 479 -20.79 20.39 -4.89
CA ALA A 479 -21.30 19.67 -6.01
C ALA A 479 -20.34 18.52 -6.32
N ASP A 480 -20.91 17.33 -6.42
CA ASP A 480 -20.31 16.08 -6.86
C ASP A 480 -18.93 16.21 -7.51
N ALA A 481 -17.87 15.89 -6.78
CA ALA A 481 -16.49 15.93 -7.29
C ALA A 481 -16.20 14.87 -8.38
N GLY A 482 -17.24 14.37 -9.03
CA GLY A 482 -17.21 13.53 -10.22
C GLY A 482 -17.31 14.31 -11.53
N ALA A 483 -17.72 15.59 -11.50
CA ALA A 483 -17.87 16.43 -12.69
C ALA A 483 -17.19 17.79 -12.47
N ALA A 484 -15.86 17.81 -12.28
CA ALA A 484 -15.09 19.04 -12.47
C ALA A 484 -15.11 19.38 -13.96
N THR A 485 -15.90 20.36 -14.34
CA THR A 485 -15.85 20.96 -15.68
C THR A 485 -14.43 21.48 -15.91
N ALA A 486 -13.70 20.76 -16.75
CA ALA A 486 -12.35 21.11 -17.14
C ALA A 486 -12.41 22.29 -18.11
N GLU A 487 -12.12 23.50 -17.68
CA GLU A 487 -11.56 24.50 -18.58
C GLU A 487 -10.14 24.02 -18.98
N THR A 488 -10.09 23.34 -20.11
CA THR A 488 -8.82 22.96 -20.72
C THR A 488 -8.23 24.18 -21.41
N THR A 489 -7.28 24.83 -20.74
CA THR A 489 -6.39 25.77 -21.43
C THR A 489 -5.35 24.93 -22.18
N PRO A 490 -5.26 25.00 -23.51
CA PRO A 490 -4.21 24.33 -24.25
C PRO A 490 -2.82 24.86 -23.81
N PRO A 491 -1.75 24.05 -23.89
CA PRO A 491 -0.41 24.54 -23.62
C PRO A 491 -0.09 25.69 -24.57
N ALA A 492 0.47 26.78 -24.02
CA ALA A 492 0.91 27.93 -24.82
C ALA A 492 1.88 27.41 -25.91
N ALA A 493 1.51 27.66 -27.13
CA ALA A 493 2.38 27.40 -28.29
C ALA A 493 3.61 28.30 -28.15
N ASP A 494 4.79 27.69 -28.16
CA ASP A 494 6.09 28.35 -28.23
C ASP A 494 6.21 28.98 -29.63
N ASN A 495 5.89 30.27 -29.72
CA ASN A 495 6.13 31.06 -30.92
C ASN A 495 7.62 31.42 -30.98
N GLY A 496 8.42 30.47 -31.46
CA GLY A 496 9.76 30.74 -31.92
C GLY A 496 9.77 31.68 -33.13
N THR A 497 9.91 32.99 -32.88
CA THR A 497 10.21 33.96 -33.90
C THR A 497 11.65 33.82 -34.35
N ALA A 498 11.84 33.22 -35.52
CA ALA A 498 13.06 33.35 -36.30
C ALA A 498 13.17 34.82 -36.74
N GLN A 499 14.25 35.49 -36.35
CA GLN A 499 14.78 36.67 -37.06
C GLN A 499 16.29 36.50 -37.30
N GLN A 500 16.61 36.50 -38.57
CA GLN A 500 17.81 36.77 -39.33
C GLN A 500 19.14 36.93 -38.57
#